data_d684139e09ec6bdad5dea0cb4d269bf7
#
_entry.id   d684139e09ec6bdad5dea0cb4d269bf7
#
_cell.length_a   1.000
_cell.length_b   1.000
_cell.length_c   1.000
_cell.angle_alpha   90.00
_cell.angle_beta   90.00
_cell.angle_gamma   90.00
#
_symmetry.space_group_name_H-M   'P 1'
#
loop_
_entity.id
_entity.type
_entity.pdbx_description
1 polymer ?
#
loop_
_entity_poly.entity_id
_entity_poly.type
_entity_poly.pdbx_seq_one_letter_code
_entity_poly.pdbx_strand_id
1 'polypeptide(L)'
;VSDRRPPAPETDLSVRLGPVELAHPLVDASGTLDVLEYARRYDGDYLADFPYAAYVPKTVTADPRTGNPPPRVTETPSGVINAIGLENPGVHAWIAQLGEWAALRAPVLVSVGGNSPEQYAAVISALEAHLAAAPPGTVPDVRGYELNVSCPNVVGGLQIGADPTATAEVVGACRAATARFLLTKLTPNVRDVTEAGAAALGAGADGLSLVNTFKAMVLDRDTLRPFLGNRTGGLCGPAIKPIALRMVAEVARAFPDTPLVGMGGVMTGLDALEFIAC
;
A
#
# COMPACT_ATOMS: atom_id res chain seq x y z
N VAL A 1 -11.30 -29.30 -40.62
CA VAL A 1 -11.07 -27.85 -40.86
C VAL A 1 -10.83 -27.26 -39.49
N SER A 2 -9.55 -27.03 -39.13
CA SER A 2 -9.17 -26.42 -37.84
C SER A 2 -9.47 -24.92 -37.95
N ASP A 3 -10.47 -24.48 -37.17
CA ASP A 3 -10.79 -23.05 -36.97
C ASP A 3 -9.65 -22.40 -36.13
N ARG A 4 -8.52 -22.12 -36.80
CA ARG A 4 -7.46 -21.32 -36.24
C ARG A 4 -7.83 -19.85 -36.43
N ARG A 5 -8.59 -19.28 -35.47
CA ARG A 5 -8.63 -17.83 -35.39
C ARG A 5 -7.20 -17.31 -35.24
N PRO A 6 -6.83 -16.26 -35.97
CA PRO A 6 -5.54 -15.60 -35.73
C PRO A 6 -5.46 -15.20 -34.27
N PRO A 7 -4.29 -15.28 -33.62
CA PRO A 7 -4.13 -14.76 -32.28
C PRO A 7 -4.60 -13.29 -32.26
N ALA A 8 -5.37 -12.93 -31.24
CA ALA A 8 -5.75 -11.53 -31.05
C ALA A 8 -4.44 -10.70 -30.98
N PRO A 9 -4.42 -9.49 -31.54
CA PRO A 9 -3.25 -8.62 -31.36
C PRO A 9 -2.96 -8.46 -29.87
N GLU A 10 -1.69 -8.56 -29.50
CA GLU A 10 -1.27 -8.30 -28.13
C GLU A 10 -1.70 -6.87 -27.76
N THR A 11 -2.56 -6.76 -26.77
CA THR A 11 -3.02 -5.46 -26.27
C THR A 11 -1.91 -4.89 -25.41
N ASP A 12 -1.43 -3.69 -25.72
CA ASP A 12 -0.53 -2.96 -24.85
C ASP A 12 -1.30 -2.57 -23.57
N LEU A 13 -0.86 -3.10 -22.43
CA LEU A 13 -1.42 -2.84 -21.11
C LEU A 13 -0.59 -1.84 -20.31
N SER A 14 0.49 -1.28 -20.89
CA SER A 14 1.35 -0.33 -20.22
C SER A 14 0.57 0.91 -19.77
N VAL A 15 0.86 1.40 -18.58
CA VAL A 15 0.26 2.58 -17.99
C VAL A 15 1.30 3.43 -17.26
N ARG A 16 0.98 4.69 -17.03
CA ARG A 16 1.82 5.58 -16.23
C ARG A 16 1.13 5.93 -14.92
N LEU A 17 1.84 5.74 -13.82
CA LEU A 17 1.46 6.20 -12.50
C LEU A 17 2.37 7.39 -12.14
N GLY A 18 1.95 8.60 -12.48
CA GLY A 18 2.82 9.77 -12.42
C GLY A 18 4.09 9.58 -13.27
N PRO A 19 5.29 9.65 -12.66
CA PRO A 19 6.56 9.42 -13.36
C PRO A 19 6.93 7.94 -13.51
N VAL A 20 6.17 7.02 -12.92
CA VAL A 20 6.48 5.59 -12.92
C VAL A 20 5.78 4.91 -14.08
N GLU A 21 6.55 4.31 -14.97
CA GLU A 21 6.04 3.47 -16.06
C GLU A 21 5.80 2.05 -15.53
N LEU A 22 4.62 1.50 -15.79
CA LEU A 22 4.18 0.19 -15.37
C LEU A 22 3.83 -0.66 -16.60
N ALA A 23 4.26 -1.91 -16.61
CA ALA A 23 3.98 -2.85 -17.71
C ALA A 23 2.48 -3.14 -17.86
N HIS A 24 1.71 -2.99 -16.80
CA HIS A 24 0.26 -3.14 -16.77
C HIS A 24 -0.31 -2.49 -15.50
N PRO A 25 -1.64 -2.26 -15.38
CA PRO A 25 -2.21 -1.48 -14.28
C PRO A 25 -2.31 -2.22 -12.93
N LEU A 26 -1.88 -3.47 -12.83
CA LEU A 26 -1.99 -4.25 -11.60
C LEU A 26 -0.74 -4.09 -10.74
N VAL A 27 -0.93 -3.59 -9.52
CA VAL A 27 0.10 -3.42 -8.49
C VAL A 27 -0.31 -4.22 -7.27
N ASP A 28 0.63 -4.83 -6.54
CA ASP A 28 0.30 -5.47 -5.26
C ASP A 28 -0.03 -4.42 -4.19
N ALA A 29 -0.76 -4.82 -3.15
CA ALA A 29 -1.05 -3.95 -2.03
C ALA A 29 -0.08 -4.21 -0.87
N SER A 30 0.39 -3.14 -0.20
CA SER A 30 1.35 -3.23 0.90
C SER A 30 0.99 -4.31 1.93
N GLY A 31 1.94 -5.23 2.16
CA GLY A 31 1.84 -6.28 3.15
C GLY A 31 0.93 -7.46 2.77
N THR A 32 0.56 -7.59 1.50
CA THR A 32 -0.17 -8.76 0.98
C THR A 32 0.76 -9.85 0.46
N LEU A 33 1.93 -9.48 -0.01
CA LEU A 33 2.98 -10.39 -0.48
C LEU A 33 4.30 -10.10 0.24
N ASP A 34 5.03 -11.17 0.54
CA ASP A 34 6.45 -11.12 0.88
C ASP A 34 7.22 -11.77 -0.28
N VAL A 35 7.80 -10.95 -1.14
CA VAL A 35 8.46 -11.41 -2.36
C VAL A 35 9.66 -12.32 -2.08
N LEU A 36 10.39 -12.08 -0.99
CA LEU A 36 11.53 -12.93 -0.60
C LEU A 36 11.07 -14.28 -0.06
N GLU A 37 10.01 -14.29 0.74
CA GLU A 37 9.45 -15.54 1.26
C GLU A 37 8.88 -16.40 0.13
N TYR A 38 8.23 -15.78 -0.86
CA TYR A 38 7.79 -16.48 -2.07
C TYR A 38 8.97 -17.02 -2.87
N ALA A 39 10.00 -16.21 -3.10
CA ALA A 39 11.20 -16.63 -3.82
C ALA A 39 11.95 -17.80 -3.13
N ARG A 40 11.86 -17.89 -1.80
CA ARG A 40 12.46 -19.00 -1.04
C ARG A 40 11.61 -20.29 -1.06
N ARG A 41 10.28 -20.17 -1.22
CA ARG A 41 9.33 -21.30 -1.11
C ARG A 41 8.98 -21.95 -2.43
N TYR A 42 9.05 -21.21 -3.52
CA TYR A 42 8.62 -21.67 -4.83
C TYR A 42 9.81 -21.80 -5.78
N ASP A 43 9.84 -22.88 -6.55
CA ASP A 43 10.81 -23.09 -7.62
C ASP A 43 10.60 -22.04 -8.73
N GLY A 44 11.72 -21.55 -9.29
CA GLY A 44 11.70 -20.55 -10.34
C GLY A 44 12.28 -19.19 -9.91
N ASP A 45 12.45 -18.30 -10.86
CA ASP A 45 12.96 -16.95 -10.61
C ASP A 45 11.79 -15.98 -10.31
N TYR A 46 11.19 -16.15 -9.11
CA TYR A 46 10.03 -15.34 -8.71
C TYR A 46 10.34 -13.83 -8.68
N LEU A 47 11.57 -13.43 -8.43
CA LEU A 47 11.97 -12.01 -8.45
C LEU A 47 12.00 -11.46 -9.88
N ALA A 48 12.46 -12.24 -10.85
CA ALA A 48 12.46 -11.84 -12.26
C ALA A 48 11.07 -11.94 -12.89
N ASP A 49 10.27 -12.94 -12.45
CA ASP A 49 8.94 -13.25 -12.99
C ASP A 49 7.80 -12.70 -12.11
N PHE A 50 8.08 -11.67 -11.30
CA PHE A 50 7.09 -11.07 -10.39
C PHE A 50 5.84 -10.61 -11.17
N PRO A 51 4.63 -11.07 -10.79
CA PRO A 51 3.45 -10.95 -11.65
C PRO A 51 2.77 -9.57 -11.60
N TYR A 52 3.23 -8.67 -10.75
CA TYR A 52 2.68 -7.32 -10.64
C TYR A 52 3.63 -6.29 -11.25
N ALA A 53 3.06 -5.22 -11.78
CA ALA A 53 3.83 -4.16 -12.45
C ALA A 53 4.61 -3.25 -11.50
N ALA A 54 4.30 -3.27 -10.20
CA ALA A 54 5.10 -2.66 -9.14
C ALA A 54 4.94 -3.46 -7.85
N TYR A 55 5.94 -3.40 -6.98
CA TYR A 55 5.94 -4.03 -5.67
C TYR A 55 5.81 -2.99 -4.56
N VAL A 56 4.84 -3.19 -3.66
CA VAL A 56 4.64 -2.35 -2.47
C VAL A 56 4.87 -3.21 -1.22
N PRO A 57 6.10 -3.22 -0.67
CA PRO A 57 6.44 -4.07 0.47
C PRO A 57 5.65 -3.73 1.72
N LYS A 58 5.75 -4.61 2.72
CA LYS A 58 5.20 -4.36 4.05
C LYS A 58 5.68 -3.01 4.58
N THR A 59 4.74 -2.23 5.15
CA THR A 59 5.03 -0.91 5.74
C THR A 59 6.19 -1.00 6.73
N VAL A 60 7.20 -0.16 6.52
CA VAL A 60 8.36 0.00 7.40
C VAL A 60 8.22 1.23 8.28
N THR A 61 8.69 1.15 9.52
CA THR A 61 8.71 2.25 10.51
C THR A 61 10.15 2.55 10.93
N ALA A 62 10.39 3.71 11.55
CA ALA A 62 11.73 4.09 12.02
C ALA A 62 12.31 3.03 12.97
N ASP A 63 11.55 2.66 13.98
CA ASP A 63 11.90 1.65 14.96
C ASP A 63 11.20 0.32 14.65
N PRO A 64 11.75 -0.84 15.09
CA PRO A 64 11.10 -2.13 14.96
C PRO A 64 9.79 -2.18 15.74
N ARG A 65 8.82 -2.94 15.21
CA ARG A 65 7.52 -3.19 15.84
C ARG A 65 7.21 -4.67 15.90
N THR A 66 6.80 -5.15 17.07
CA THR A 66 6.39 -6.54 17.31
C THR A 66 4.95 -6.83 16.85
N GLY A 67 4.19 -5.77 16.53
CA GLY A 67 2.78 -5.90 16.19
C GLY A 67 1.85 -6.16 17.39
N ASN A 68 0.60 -6.45 17.10
CA ASN A 68 -0.42 -6.73 18.11
C ASN A 68 -0.33 -8.17 18.64
N PRO A 69 -0.89 -8.49 19.82
CA PRO A 69 -0.98 -9.85 20.30
C PRO A 69 -1.87 -10.72 19.40
N PRO A 70 -1.56 -12.01 19.22
CA PRO A 70 -2.42 -12.95 18.48
C PRO A 70 -3.73 -13.26 19.27
N PRO A 71 -4.78 -13.75 18.57
CA PRO A 71 -4.91 -13.93 17.12
C PRO A 71 -4.96 -12.60 16.36
N ARG A 72 -4.31 -12.53 15.17
CA ARG A 72 -4.17 -11.30 14.41
C ARG A 72 -4.98 -11.26 13.13
N VAL A 73 -5.44 -12.40 12.64
CA VAL A 73 -6.16 -12.56 11.37
C VAL A 73 -7.28 -13.56 11.55
N THR A 74 -8.41 -13.30 10.91
CA THR A 74 -9.52 -14.24 10.79
C THR A 74 -10.33 -13.99 9.54
N GLU A 75 -10.90 -15.05 8.99
CA GLU A 75 -11.80 -14.98 7.86
C GLU A 75 -13.20 -14.50 8.27
N THR A 76 -13.89 -13.92 7.30
CA THR A 76 -15.32 -13.61 7.36
C THR A 76 -16.02 -14.18 6.12
N PRO A 77 -17.35 -14.25 6.06
CA PRO A 77 -18.05 -14.78 4.89
C PRO A 77 -17.66 -14.17 3.54
N SER A 78 -17.15 -12.93 3.53
CA SER A 78 -16.82 -12.19 2.30
C SER A 78 -15.52 -11.39 2.40
N GLY A 79 -14.58 -11.83 3.21
CA GLY A 79 -13.30 -11.14 3.35
C GLY A 79 -12.48 -11.61 4.54
N VAL A 80 -11.52 -10.80 4.93
CA VAL A 80 -10.60 -11.07 6.04
C VAL A 80 -10.54 -9.85 6.95
N ILE A 81 -10.52 -10.08 8.25
CA ILE A 81 -10.21 -9.05 9.25
C ILE A 81 -8.81 -9.30 9.80
N ASN A 82 -7.97 -8.27 9.81
CA ASN A 82 -6.63 -8.36 10.35
C ASN A 82 -6.32 -7.22 11.33
N ALA A 83 -5.46 -7.49 12.29
CA ALA A 83 -4.93 -6.54 13.25
C ALA A 83 -3.43 -6.81 13.47
N ILE A 84 -2.63 -6.72 12.42
CA ILE A 84 -1.19 -7.04 12.47
C ILE A 84 -0.42 -6.07 13.38
N GLY A 85 -0.77 -4.78 13.38
CA GLY A 85 -0.12 -3.76 14.22
C GLY A 85 1.21 -3.27 13.66
N LEU A 86 1.36 -3.24 12.33
CA LEU A 86 2.57 -2.81 11.62
C LEU A 86 3.85 -3.56 12.05
N GLU A 87 3.77 -4.87 12.32
CA GLU A 87 4.95 -5.68 12.58
C GLU A 87 5.97 -5.52 11.45
N ASN A 88 7.19 -5.09 11.82
CA ASN A 88 8.29 -4.87 10.89
C ASN A 88 9.62 -4.72 11.66
N PRO A 89 10.78 -4.97 11.02
CA PRO A 89 12.08 -4.96 11.68
C PRO A 89 12.67 -3.56 11.93
N GLY A 90 11.97 -2.49 11.53
CA GLY A 90 12.51 -1.13 11.52
C GLY A 90 13.38 -0.83 10.30
N VAL A 91 13.54 0.46 9.97
CA VAL A 91 14.17 0.88 8.71
C VAL A 91 15.59 0.40 8.53
N HIS A 92 16.41 0.37 9.59
CA HIS A 92 17.82 -0.04 9.47
C HIS A 92 17.97 -1.53 9.15
N ALA A 93 17.21 -2.39 9.81
CA ALA A 93 17.21 -3.82 9.52
C ALA A 93 16.56 -4.13 8.15
N TRP A 94 15.56 -3.35 7.75
CA TRP A 94 14.94 -3.45 6.45
C TRP A 94 15.90 -3.07 5.31
N ILE A 95 16.65 -1.97 5.47
CA ILE A 95 17.69 -1.53 4.53
C ILE A 95 18.76 -2.61 4.34
N ALA A 96 19.16 -3.31 5.40
CA ALA A 96 20.16 -4.37 5.32
C ALA A 96 19.73 -5.54 4.41
N GLN A 97 18.43 -5.71 4.15
CA GLN A 97 17.88 -6.76 3.27
C GLN A 97 17.63 -6.28 1.83
N LEU A 98 17.77 -4.99 1.53
CA LEU A 98 17.48 -4.44 0.20
C LEU A 98 18.27 -5.12 -0.93
N GLY A 99 19.50 -5.52 -0.66
CA GLY A 99 20.31 -6.26 -1.64
C GLY A 99 19.71 -7.59 -2.08
N GLU A 100 18.90 -8.24 -1.25
CA GLU A 100 18.21 -9.48 -1.61
C GLU A 100 17.14 -9.26 -2.69
N TRP A 101 16.67 -8.03 -2.87
CA TRP A 101 15.67 -7.65 -3.88
C TRP A 101 16.27 -7.09 -5.18
N ALA A 102 17.61 -7.05 -5.31
CA ALA A 102 18.27 -6.46 -6.47
C ALA A 102 17.87 -7.11 -7.81
N ALA A 103 17.47 -8.39 -7.80
CA ALA A 103 16.97 -9.11 -8.98
C ALA A 103 15.50 -8.80 -9.33
N LEU A 104 14.75 -8.09 -8.47
CA LEU A 104 13.37 -7.74 -8.74
C LEU A 104 13.29 -6.75 -9.90
N ARG A 105 12.59 -7.14 -10.97
CA ARG A 105 12.45 -6.30 -12.16
C ARG A 105 11.38 -5.24 -12.05
N ALA A 106 10.38 -5.47 -11.19
CA ALA A 106 9.32 -4.50 -10.96
C ALA A 106 9.84 -3.30 -10.15
N PRO A 107 9.44 -2.07 -10.46
CA PRO A 107 9.72 -0.91 -9.62
C PRO A 107 9.12 -1.08 -8.22
N VAL A 108 9.78 -0.51 -7.22
CA VAL A 108 9.36 -0.59 -5.82
C VAL A 108 8.83 0.76 -5.34
N LEU A 109 7.65 0.75 -4.71
CA LEU A 109 7.08 1.87 -3.97
C LEU A 109 7.09 1.51 -2.48
N VAL A 110 8.04 2.05 -1.73
CA VAL A 110 8.23 1.64 -0.32
C VAL A 110 7.11 2.17 0.55
N SER A 111 6.36 1.27 1.21
CA SER A 111 5.32 1.68 2.15
C SER A 111 5.94 2.12 3.48
N VAL A 112 5.64 3.36 3.88
CA VAL A 112 6.20 4.01 5.07
C VAL A 112 5.12 4.31 6.09
N GLY A 113 5.41 4.07 7.36
CA GLY A 113 4.51 4.34 8.47
C GLY A 113 5.23 4.93 9.68
N GLY A 114 4.48 5.61 10.53
CA GLY A 114 4.99 6.22 11.76
C GLY A 114 3.86 6.70 12.66
N ASN A 115 4.22 7.34 13.77
CA ASN A 115 3.28 7.95 14.71
C ASN A 115 3.38 9.48 14.72
N SER A 116 4.38 10.05 14.06
CA SER A 116 4.58 11.50 13.91
C SER A 116 5.22 11.83 12.57
N PRO A 117 5.09 13.07 12.06
CA PRO A 117 5.73 13.52 10.82
C PRO A 117 7.24 13.22 10.78
N GLU A 118 7.94 13.40 11.91
CA GLU A 118 9.38 13.18 12.02
C GLU A 118 9.74 11.70 11.82
N GLN A 119 8.92 10.77 12.34
CA GLN A 119 9.14 9.33 12.16
C GLN A 119 9.00 8.90 10.71
N TYR A 120 8.00 9.42 9.99
CA TYR A 120 7.87 9.17 8.55
C TYR A 120 9.06 9.73 7.76
N ALA A 121 9.43 10.98 8.02
CA ALA A 121 10.56 11.62 7.37
C ALA A 121 11.90 10.91 7.68
N ALA A 122 12.09 10.42 8.90
CA ALA A 122 13.30 9.67 9.29
C ALA A 122 13.46 8.37 8.49
N VAL A 123 12.36 7.62 8.27
CA VAL A 123 12.38 6.43 7.41
C VAL A 123 12.81 6.77 5.99
N ILE A 124 12.20 7.79 5.40
CA ILE A 124 12.52 8.23 4.03
C ILE A 124 13.97 8.69 3.95
N SER A 125 14.42 9.53 4.88
CA SER A 125 15.80 10.04 4.90
C SER A 125 16.84 8.92 5.00
N ALA A 126 16.60 7.90 5.82
CA ALA A 126 17.48 6.75 5.93
C ALA A 126 17.55 5.94 4.63
N LEU A 127 16.40 5.76 3.97
CA LEU A 127 16.31 5.09 2.67
C LEU A 127 17.01 5.88 1.58
N GLU A 128 16.76 7.17 1.44
CA GLU A 128 17.41 8.03 0.44
C GLU A 128 18.94 8.05 0.62
N ALA A 129 19.42 8.15 1.84
CA ALA A 129 20.86 8.09 2.13
C ALA A 129 21.47 6.76 1.69
N HIS A 130 20.80 5.63 1.96
CA HIS A 130 21.27 4.32 1.52
C HIS A 130 21.23 4.16 0.00
N LEU A 131 20.13 4.54 -0.65
CA LEU A 131 19.97 4.45 -2.10
C LEU A 131 20.97 5.32 -2.86
N ALA A 132 21.32 6.50 -2.32
CA ALA A 132 22.34 7.38 -2.89
C ALA A 132 23.76 6.81 -2.79
N ALA A 133 24.03 5.99 -1.77
CA ALA A 133 25.33 5.37 -1.53
C ALA A 133 25.47 3.98 -2.20
N ALA A 134 24.37 3.33 -2.56
CA ALA A 134 24.36 1.99 -3.11
C ALA A 134 24.94 1.95 -4.53
N PRO A 135 25.85 1.00 -4.85
CA PRO A 135 26.31 0.79 -6.21
C PRO A 135 25.14 0.42 -7.16
N PRO A 136 25.20 0.79 -8.42
CA PRO A 136 24.17 0.42 -9.41
C PRO A 136 23.95 -1.10 -9.47
N GLY A 137 22.68 -1.53 -9.46
CA GLY A 137 22.31 -2.96 -9.57
C GLY A 137 22.46 -3.76 -8.26
N THR A 138 22.80 -3.13 -7.14
CA THR A 138 22.91 -3.82 -5.84
C THR A 138 21.68 -3.65 -4.96
N VAL A 139 20.73 -2.85 -5.38
CA VAL A 139 19.43 -2.61 -4.72
C VAL A 139 18.32 -2.61 -5.78
N PRO A 140 17.04 -2.84 -5.39
CA PRO A 140 15.92 -2.78 -6.32
C PRO A 140 15.71 -1.36 -6.86
N ASP A 141 14.94 -1.25 -7.94
CA ASP A 141 14.55 0.03 -8.54
C ASP A 141 13.47 0.73 -7.68
N VAL A 142 13.89 1.45 -6.66
CA VAL A 142 12.98 2.22 -5.80
C VAL A 142 12.57 3.50 -6.50
N ARG A 143 11.29 3.62 -6.89
CA ARG A 143 10.74 4.75 -7.63
C ARG A 143 10.03 5.77 -6.74
N GLY A 144 9.58 5.36 -5.54
CA GLY A 144 8.84 6.27 -4.67
C GLY A 144 8.42 5.63 -3.36
N TYR A 145 7.52 6.31 -2.69
CA TYR A 145 7.02 5.94 -1.38
C TYR A 145 5.49 5.96 -1.35
N GLU A 146 4.89 5.02 -0.60
CA GLU A 146 3.47 5.03 -0.22
C GLU A 146 3.35 5.35 1.27
N LEU A 147 2.83 6.53 1.63
CA LEU A 147 2.62 6.94 3.00
C LEU A 147 1.36 6.28 3.58
N ASN A 148 1.53 5.34 4.50
CA ASN A 148 0.42 4.68 5.18
C ASN A 148 -0.04 5.54 6.37
N VAL A 149 -0.88 6.54 6.11
CA VAL A 149 -1.40 7.45 7.14
C VAL A 149 -2.55 6.86 7.98
N SER A 150 -2.92 5.60 7.75
CA SER A 150 -3.99 4.91 8.48
C SER A 150 -3.55 4.32 9.82
N CYS A 151 -2.37 4.69 10.34
CA CYS A 151 -1.87 4.15 11.62
C CYS A 151 -2.76 4.60 12.79
N PRO A 152 -3.26 3.68 13.63
CA PRO A 152 -4.24 4.00 14.68
C PRO A 152 -3.69 4.73 15.90
N ASN A 153 -2.40 5.05 15.95
CA ASN A 153 -1.70 5.53 17.14
C ASN A 153 -1.19 6.96 17.00
N VAL A 154 -2.10 7.93 17.06
CA VAL A 154 -1.72 9.31 17.40
C VAL A 154 -2.15 9.59 18.84
N VAL A 155 -1.40 10.44 19.54
CA VAL A 155 -1.77 10.97 20.84
C VAL A 155 -3.20 11.53 20.76
N GLY A 156 -4.16 10.89 21.45
CA GLY A 156 -5.58 11.22 21.37
C GLY A 156 -6.48 10.22 20.63
N GLY A 157 -5.92 9.12 20.03
CA GLY A 157 -6.72 8.03 19.46
C GLY A 157 -7.28 8.28 18.04
N LEU A 158 -6.97 9.41 17.42
CA LEU A 158 -7.31 9.69 16.03
C LEU A 158 -6.24 9.10 15.09
N GLN A 159 -6.69 8.54 13.97
CA GLN A 159 -5.79 8.15 12.88
C GLN A 159 -5.30 9.42 12.17
N ILE A 160 -4.01 9.51 11.85
CA ILE A 160 -3.44 10.62 11.08
C ILE A 160 -4.28 10.91 9.83
N GLY A 161 -4.62 9.86 9.07
CA GLY A 161 -5.41 9.98 7.83
C GLY A 161 -6.87 10.36 8.02
N ALA A 162 -7.38 10.46 9.25
CA ALA A 162 -8.72 10.95 9.55
C ALA A 162 -8.74 12.46 9.86
N ASP A 163 -7.56 13.08 10.00
CA ASP A 163 -7.38 14.51 10.21
C ASP A 163 -6.60 15.09 9.02
N PRO A 164 -7.23 15.96 8.20
CA PRO A 164 -6.56 16.61 7.07
C PRO A 164 -5.31 17.38 7.48
N THR A 165 -5.30 18.06 8.63
CA THR A 165 -4.14 18.81 9.11
C THR A 165 -2.96 17.89 9.43
N ALA A 166 -3.21 16.83 10.20
CA ALA A 166 -2.17 15.84 10.51
C ALA A 166 -1.68 15.11 9.26
N THR A 167 -2.56 14.86 8.28
CA THR A 167 -2.18 14.30 6.98
C THR A 167 -1.23 15.23 6.23
N ALA A 168 -1.55 16.53 6.16
CA ALA A 168 -0.70 17.53 5.50
C ALA A 168 0.68 17.67 6.18
N GLU A 169 0.74 17.66 7.51
CA GLU A 169 2.01 17.71 8.26
C GLU A 169 2.92 16.51 7.94
N VAL A 170 2.37 15.31 7.92
CA VAL A 170 3.12 14.10 7.55
C VAL A 170 3.62 14.18 6.11
N VAL A 171 2.74 14.52 5.17
CA VAL A 171 3.11 14.60 3.74
C VAL A 171 4.16 15.68 3.52
N GLY A 172 4.02 16.86 4.12
CA GLY A 172 4.98 17.95 4.03
C GLY A 172 6.37 17.57 4.56
N ALA A 173 6.43 16.89 5.71
CA ALA A 173 7.68 16.40 6.27
C ALA A 173 8.34 15.34 5.36
N CYS A 174 7.55 14.43 4.78
CA CYS A 174 8.03 13.44 3.82
C CYS A 174 8.50 14.09 2.52
N ARG A 175 7.76 15.06 1.99
CA ARG A 175 8.15 15.79 0.78
C ARG A 175 9.48 16.51 0.95
N ALA A 176 9.75 17.09 2.11
CA ALA A 176 11.03 17.69 2.42
C ALA A 176 12.22 16.69 2.43
N ALA A 177 11.93 15.41 2.67
CA ALA A 177 12.94 14.36 2.76
C ALA A 177 13.24 13.66 1.43
N THR A 178 12.41 13.81 0.37
CA THR A 178 12.62 13.14 -0.91
C THR A 178 12.07 13.94 -2.09
N ALA A 179 12.66 13.78 -3.26
CA ALA A 179 12.12 14.24 -4.53
C ALA A 179 11.44 13.12 -5.34
N ARG A 180 11.44 11.87 -4.85
CA ARG A 180 10.81 10.72 -5.53
C ARG A 180 9.30 10.83 -5.50
N PHE A 181 8.65 9.96 -6.30
CA PHE A 181 7.20 9.86 -6.36
C PHE A 181 6.61 9.54 -4.99
N LEU A 182 5.62 10.32 -4.55
CA LEU A 182 5.04 10.23 -3.21
C LEU A 182 3.54 10.01 -3.28
N LEU A 183 3.10 8.79 -2.96
CA LEU A 183 1.69 8.42 -2.80
C LEU A 183 1.27 8.57 -1.34
N THR A 184 0.04 9.03 -1.12
CA THR A 184 -0.59 8.98 0.21
C THR A 184 -1.73 7.98 0.20
N LYS A 185 -1.66 6.95 1.07
CA LYS A 185 -2.69 5.91 1.20
C LYS A 185 -3.76 6.33 2.19
N LEU A 186 -4.93 6.67 1.63
CA LEU A 186 -6.05 7.20 2.38
C LEU A 186 -6.80 6.11 3.17
N THR A 187 -7.26 6.49 4.37
CA THR A 187 -8.15 5.65 5.18
C THR A 187 -9.59 5.79 4.71
N PRO A 188 -10.37 4.69 4.66
CA PRO A 188 -11.80 4.77 4.37
C PRO A 188 -12.65 5.12 5.60
N ASN A 189 -12.04 5.22 6.79
CA ASN A 189 -12.75 5.40 8.06
C ASN A 189 -13.00 6.89 8.36
N VAL A 190 -13.45 7.62 7.36
CA VAL A 190 -13.74 9.05 7.38
C VAL A 190 -15.11 9.34 6.78
N ARG A 191 -15.64 10.51 7.03
CA ARG A 191 -16.90 10.97 6.46
C ARG A 191 -16.74 11.32 4.98
N ASP A 192 -15.67 12.04 4.67
CA ASP A 192 -15.32 12.48 3.32
C ASP A 192 -13.82 12.20 3.07
N VAL A 193 -13.54 11.31 2.14
CA VAL A 193 -12.17 10.92 1.81
C VAL A 193 -11.44 12.00 1.00
N THR A 194 -12.17 12.91 0.36
CA THR A 194 -11.59 13.97 -0.46
C THR A 194 -10.91 15.04 0.38
N GLU A 195 -11.34 15.27 1.64
CA GLU A 195 -10.71 16.24 2.54
C GLU A 195 -9.25 15.86 2.84
N ALA A 196 -8.99 14.59 3.21
CA ALA A 196 -7.65 14.08 3.42
C ALA A 196 -6.84 14.03 2.12
N GLY A 197 -7.48 13.72 0.99
CA GLY A 197 -6.88 13.75 -0.34
C GLY A 197 -6.40 15.16 -0.72
N ALA A 198 -7.25 16.16 -0.56
CA ALA A 198 -6.91 17.57 -0.81
C ALA A 198 -5.74 18.04 0.06
N ALA A 199 -5.75 17.68 1.35
CA ALA A 199 -4.69 18.02 2.28
C ALA A 199 -3.35 17.37 1.91
N ALA A 200 -3.36 16.10 1.50
CA ALA A 200 -2.18 15.39 1.05
C ALA A 200 -1.58 16.02 -0.22
N LEU A 201 -2.41 16.28 -1.24
CA LEU A 201 -1.97 16.90 -2.50
C LEU A 201 -1.46 18.31 -2.27
N GLY A 202 -2.15 19.13 -1.46
CA GLY A 202 -1.73 20.48 -1.09
C GLY A 202 -0.39 20.53 -0.32
N ALA A 203 -0.04 19.45 0.38
CA ALA A 203 1.21 19.30 1.12
C ALA A 203 2.36 18.69 0.29
N GLY A 204 2.12 18.33 -0.98
CA GLY A 204 3.14 17.86 -1.91
C GLY A 204 3.14 16.36 -2.19
N ALA A 205 2.05 15.62 -1.93
CA ALA A 205 1.87 14.30 -2.51
C ALA A 205 1.70 14.41 -4.03
N ASP A 206 2.32 13.49 -4.77
CA ASP A 206 2.21 13.42 -6.23
C ASP A 206 0.98 12.61 -6.68
N GLY A 207 0.43 11.78 -5.79
CA GLY A 207 -0.72 10.94 -6.06
C GLY A 207 -1.33 10.36 -4.80
N LEU A 208 -2.44 9.65 -4.97
CA LEU A 208 -3.19 9.06 -3.87
C LEU A 208 -3.40 7.55 -4.12
N SER A 209 -3.38 6.77 -3.07
CA SER A 209 -3.84 5.37 -3.10
C SER A 209 -4.99 5.18 -2.12
N LEU A 210 -6.02 4.42 -2.50
CA LEU A 210 -7.19 4.17 -1.69
C LEU A 210 -7.93 2.90 -2.11
N VAL A 211 -8.46 2.11 -1.18
CA VAL A 211 -8.64 2.44 0.24
C VAL A 211 -7.80 1.51 1.11
N ASN A 212 -7.44 1.97 2.33
CA ASN A 212 -6.99 1.07 3.37
C ASN A 212 -8.20 0.25 3.91
N THR A 213 -8.02 -0.52 4.96
CA THR A 213 -9.04 -1.42 5.52
C THR A 213 -10.09 -0.67 6.35
N PHE A 214 -11.34 -1.19 6.37
CA PHE A 214 -12.42 -0.67 7.21
C PHE A 214 -12.32 -1.20 8.63
N LYS A 215 -12.47 -0.34 9.62
CA LYS A 215 -12.49 -0.76 11.03
C LYS A 215 -13.69 -1.67 11.29
N ALA A 216 -13.42 -2.87 11.78
CA ALA A 216 -14.41 -3.91 11.98
C ALA A 216 -14.09 -4.78 13.21
N MET A 217 -15.02 -5.64 13.60
CA MET A 217 -14.86 -6.59 14.68
C MET A 217 -15.51 -7.92 14.30
N VAL A 218 -14.93 -9.01 14.78
CA VAL A 218 -15.52 -10.34 14.74
C VAL A 218 -15.57 -10.91 16.15
N LEU A 219 -16.65 -11.59 16.49
CA LEU A 219 -16.78 -12.29 17.75
C LEU A 219 -16.51 -13.78 17.55
N ASP A 220 -15.83 -14.36 18.50
CA ASP A 220 -15.78 -15.81 18.67
C ASP A 220 -17.21 -16.33 18.93
N ARG A 221 -17.62 -17.36 18.20
CA ARG A 221 -19.03 -17.82 18.21
C ARG A 221 -19.41 -18.55 19.52
N ASP A 222 -18.44 -19.15 20.19
CA ASP A 222 -18.67 -19.93 21.39
C ASP A 222 -18.67 -19.05 22.65
N THR A 223 -17.76 -18.07 22.68
CA THR A 223 -17.55 -17.21 23.84
C THR A 223 -18.24 -15.86 23.75
N LEU A 224 -18.65 -15.43 22.53
CA LEU A 224 -19.21 -14.11 22.20
C LEU A 224 -18.28 -12.95 22.57
N ARG A 225 -16.97 -13.22 22.65
CA ARG A 225 -15.93 -12.21 22.91
C ARG A 225 -15.23 -11.82 21.61
N PRO A 226 -14.59 -10.64 21.55
CA PRO A 226 -13.77 -10.27 20.41
C PRO A 226 -12.73 -11.37 20.10
N PHE A 227 -12.69 -11.84 18.86
CA PHE A 227 -11.80 -12.93 18.45
C PHE A 227 -10.34 -12.47 18.37
N LEU A 228 -10.08 -11.27 17.78
CA LEU A 228 -8.72 -10.76 17.62
C LEU A 228 -8.15 -10.27 18.96
N GLY A 229 -6.86 -10.52 19.17
CA GLY A 229 -6.13 -10.05 20.35
C GLY A 229 -6.21 -8.53 20.57
N ASN A 230 -6.29 -7.75 19.48
CA ASN A 230 -6.51 -6.30 19.51
C ASN A 230 -8.01 -5.90 19.57
N ARG A 231 -8.93 -6.85 19.74
CA ARG A 231 -10.41 -6.69 19.80
C ARG A 231 -11.04 -6.26 18.46
N THR A 232 -10.46 -5.28 17.78
CA THR A 232 -10.89 -4.79 16.46
C THR A 232 -9.74 -4.95 15.44
N GLY A 233 -10.08 -4.97 14.16
CA GLY A 233 -9.12 -5.02 13.06
C GLY A 233 -9.63 -4.30 11.83
N GLY A 234 -8.89 -4.39 10.75
CA GLY A 234 -9.25 -3.87 9.46
C GLY A 234 -9.87 -4.96 8.57
N LEU A 235 -11.09 -4.74 8.11
CA LEU A 235 -11.77 -5.59 7.12
C LEU A 235 -11.25 -5.27 5.72
N CYS A 236 -10.89 -6.30 4.97
CA CYS A 236 -10.51 -6.26 3.56
C CYS A 236 -11.18 -7.40 2.78
N GLY A 237 -10.96 -7.45 1.47
CA GLY A 237 -11.51 -8.49 0.59
C GLY A 237 -12.81 -8.06 -0.11
N PRO A 238 -13.53 -9.00 -0.75
CA PRO A 238 -14.68 -8.69 -1.61
C PRO A 238 -15.77 -7.85 -0.95
N ALA A 239 -15.96 -7.97 0.36
CA ALA A 239 -16.97 -7.23 1.11
C ALA A 239 -16.82 -5.70 1.00
N ILE A 240 -15.60 -5.19 0.81
CA ILE A 240 -15.36 -3.74 0.79
C ILE A 240 -15.36 -3.15 -0.62
N LYS A 241 -15.32 -3.98 -1.69
CA LYS A 241 -15.19 -3.51 -3.08
C LYS A 241 -16.21 -2.42 -3.47
N PRO A 242 -17.52 -2.55 -3.24
CA PRO A 242 -18.49 -1.54 -3.64
C PRO A 242 -18.26 -0.18 -2.98
N ILE A 243 -17.77 -0.19 -1.73
CA ILE A 243 -17.48 1.04 -0.99
C ILE A 243 -16.16 1.65 -1.49
N ALA A 244 -15.15 0.81 -1.75
CA ALA A 244 -13.89 1.23 -2.32
C ALA A 244 -14.05 1.88 -3.70
N LEU A 245 -14.83 1.27 -4.60
CA LEU A 245 -15.16 1.82 -5.92
C LEU A 245 -15.82 3.21 -5.81
N ARG A 246 -16.82 3.37 -4.93
CA ARG A 246 -17.45 4.67 -4.68
C ARG A 246 -16.41 5.72 -4.26
N MET A 247 -15.55 5.39 -3.30
CA MET A 247 -14.54 6.32 -2.79
C MET A 247 -13.50 6.68 -3.85
N VAL A 248 -13.06 5.71 -4.67
CA VAL A 248 -12.15 5.96 -5.79
C VAL A 248 -12.80 6.91 -6.80
N ALA A 249 -14.08 6.67 -7.19
CA ALA A 249 -14.81 7.53 -8.10
C ALA A 249 -15.01 8.96 -7.56
N GLU A 250 -15.23 9.12 -6.25
CA GLU A 250 -15.32 10.44 -5.59
C GLU A 250 -14.02 11.21 -5.68
N VAL A 251 -12.88 10.53 -5.37
CA VAL A 251 -11.54 11.12 -5.43
C VAL A 251 -11.13 11.42 -6.87
N ALA A 252 -11.39 10.50 -7.82
CA ALA A 252 -11.09 10.73 -9.23
C ALA A 252 -11.86 11.94 -9.81
N ARG A 253 -13.10 12.11 -9.39
CA ARG A 253 -13.89 13.29 -9.79
C ARG A 253 -13.39 14.58 -9.16
N ALA A 254 -12.96 14.54 -7.90
CA ALA A 254 -12.45 15.71 -7.20
C ALA A 254 -11.06 16.14 -7.70
N PHE A 255 -10.24 15.19 -8.15
CA PHE A 255 -8.84 15.41 -8.56
C PHE A 255 -8.53 14.67 -9.88
N PRO A 256 -9.10 15.12 -11.03
CA PRO A 256 -9.07 14.36 -12.29
C PRO A 256 -7.67 14.15 -12.87
N ASP A 257 -6.72 15.02 -12.55
CA ASP A 257 -5.35 14.96 -13.06
C ASP A 257 -4.37 14.26 -12.10
N THR A 258 -4.87 13.75 -10.97
CA THR A 258 -4.04 13.12 -9.95
C THR A 258 -3.82 11.64 -10.24
N PRO A 259 -2.58 11.13 -10.22
CA PRO A 259 -2.32 9.69 -10.26
C PRO A 259 -3.00 8.97 -9.10
N LEU A 260 -3.83 7.96 -9.42
CA LEU A 260 -4.60 7.20 -8.43
C LEU A 260 -4.29 5.71 -8.50
N VAL A 261 -4.21 5.08 -7.32
CA VAL A 261 -4.18 3.61 -7.17
C VAL A 261 -5.42 3.18 -6.38
N GLY A 262 -6.39 2.57 -7.07
CA GLY A 262 -7.59 2.01 -6.45
C GLY A 262 -7.34 0.61 -5.90
N MET A 263 -7.81 0.31 -4.69
CA MET A 263 -7.67 -1.02 -4.09
C MET A 263 -8.81 -1.35 -3.14
N GLY A 264 -9.02 -2.65 -2.91
CA GLY A 264 -10.00 -3.18 -1.98
C GLY A 264 -10.97 -4.15 -2.65
N GLY A 265 -10.74 -5.46 -2.46
CA GLY A 265 -11.61 -6.51 -2.96
C GLY A 265 -11.50 -6.83 -4.44
N VAL A 266 -10.39 -6.51 -5.09
CA VAL A 266 -10.05 -6.96 -6.45
C VAL A 266 -9.74 -8.45 -6.41
N MET A 267 -10.56 -9.28 -7.05
CA MET A 267 -10.45 -10.74 -7.09
C MET A 267 -10.29 -11.25 -8.52
N THR A 268 -10.72 -10.49 -9.50
CA THR A 268 -10.75 -10.86 -10.91
C THR A 268 -10.29 -9.71 -11.80
N GLY A 269 -9.97 -10.00 -13.07
CA GLY A 269 -9.66 -8.95 -14.05
C GLY A 269 -10.82 -7.98 -14.27
N LEU A 270 -12.08 -8.44 -14.14
CA LEU A 270 -13.24 -7.56 -14.25
C LEU A 270 -13.29 -6.57 -13.08
N ASP A 271 -12.97 -7.00 -11.85
CA ASP A 271 -12.90 -6.09 -10.72
C ASP A 271 -11.83 -4.99 -10.96
N ALA A 272 -10.68 -5.36 -11.54
CA ALA A 272 -9.65 -4.39 -11.90
C ALA A 272 -10.17 -3.37 -12.95
N LEU A 273 -10.89 -3.83 -13.97
CA LEU A 273 -11.49 -2.95 -14.98
C LEU A 273 -12.54 -2.00 -14.37
N GLU A 274 -13.30 -2.44 -13.36
CA GLU A 274 -14.24 -1.56 -12.64
C GLU A 274 -13.51 -0.42 -11.93
N PHE A 275 -12.36 -0.68 -11.30
CA PHE A 275 -11.54 0.39 -10.69
C PHE A 275 -10.91 1.33 -11.72
N ILE A 276 -10.52 0.83 -12.89
CA ILE A 276 -9.98 1.64 -13.99
C ILE A 276 -11.07 2.53 -14.60
N ALA A 277 -12.32 2.07 -14.59
CA ALA A 277 -13.47 2.80 -15.15
C ALA A 277 -14.00 3.90 -14.21
N CYS A 278 -13.59 3.91 -12.93
CA CYS A 278 -13.98 4.95 -11.98
C CYS A 278 -13.22 6.24 -12.19
#